data_815db96c53e415cbea4c121ea3296dba
#
_entry.id   815db96c53e415cbea4c121ea3296dba
#
_cell.length_a   1.000
_cell.length_b   1.000
_cell.length_c   1.000
_cell.angle_alpha   90.00
_cell.angle_beta   90.00
_cell.angle_gamma   90.00
#
_symmetry.space_group_name_H-M   'P 1'
#
loop_
_entity.id
_entity.type
_entity.pdbx_description
1 polymer ?
#
loop_
_entity_poly.entity_id
_entity_poly.type
_entity_poly.pdbx_seq_one_letter_code
_entity_poly.pdbx_strand_id
1 'polypeptide(L)'
;MPDEKKVFYGLSNVHYALLTETEVDGVMTSSYGEVKKWPGAVNLTFDPNGNPIIFSADNSAYYNLPNSRGYSGSYECARIPDDVRTDVSGVAVDDNGIIVETDKDQLAFFALMFEFETDVNADRYVFYKVALSQRPSVASKTVDVNSDIEIGTETLQFVALPRVDEIEINGIKKHPVKAMTSKSTNPTAYDGFYTSVYEPTFGGES
;
A
#
# COMPACT_ATOMS: atom_id res chain seq x y z
N MET A 1 18.07 28.11 -1.27
CA MET A 1 17.87 26.82 -0.61
C MET A 1 16.72 26.17 -1.35
N PRO A 2 16.74 24.89 -1.69
CA PRO A 2 15.53 24.24 -2.17
C PRO A 2 14.47 24.41 -1.10
N ASP A 3 13.24 24.76 -1.50
CA ASP A 3 12.13 24.93 -0.57
C ASP A 3 11.94 23.63 0.19
N GLU A 4 12.25 23.64 1.49
CA GLU A 4 12.04 22.50 2.36
C GLU A 4 10.54 22.31 2.57
N LYS A 5 10.06 21.12 2.28
CA LYS A 5 8.68 20.73 2.56
C LYS A 5 8.44 20.75 4.06
N LYS A 6 7.43 21.49 4.50
CA LYS A 6 7.13 21.69 5.92
C LYS A 6 5.93 20.91 6.39
N VAL A 7 4.99 20.66 5.49
CA VAL A 7 3.73 19.96 5.78
C VAL A 7 3.35 19.05 4.63
N PHE A 8 2.60 18.02 4.93
CA PHE A 8 1.88 17.23 3.92
C PHE A 8 0.39 17.21 4.30
N TYR A 9 -0.45 17.18 3.29
CA TYR A 9 -1.91 17.16 3.39
C TYR A 9 -2.48 16.54 2.12
N GLY A 10 -3.78 16.35 2.04
CA GLY A 10 -4.44 15.93 0.82
C GLY A 10 -3.93 14.57 0.30
N LEU A 11 -4.76 13.55 0.46
CA LEU A 11 -4.55 12.24 -0.16
C LEU A 11 -5.17 12.24 -1.55
N SER A 12 -4.40 11.87 -2.57
CA SER A 12 -4.88 11.80 -3.94
C SER A 12 -4.17 10.72 -4.76
N ASN A 13 -4.61 10.53 -6.01
CA ASN A 13 -3.99 9.64 -7.01
C ASN A 13 -3.72 8.22 -6.50
N VAL A 14 -4.69 7.62 -5.79
CA VAL A 14 -4.56 6.24 -5.33
C VAL A 14 -4.67 5.29 -6.53
N HIS A 15 -3.71 4.39 -6.64
CA HIS A 15 -3.63 3.35 -7.67
C HIS A 15 -3.25 2.03 -7.03
N TYR A 16 -3.50 0.94 -7.73
CA TYR A 16 -3.06 -0.39 -7.34
C TYR A 16 -2.56 -1.17 -8.56
N ALA A 17 -1.77 -2.20 -8.31
CA ALA A 17 -1.37 -3.18 -9.32
C ALA A 17 -1.30 -4.54 -8.64
N LEU A 18 -1.92 -5.57 -9.24
CA LEU A 18 -1.88 -6.91 -8.68
C LEU A 18 -0.45 -7.43 -8.66
N LEU A 19 -0.06 -8.06 -7.55
CA LEU A 19 1.25 -8.68 -7.37
C LEU A 19 1.13 -10.18 -7.64
N THR A 20 2.00 -10.69 -8.49
CA THR A 20 2.21 -12.12 -8.70
C THR A 20 3.62 -12.49 -8.22
N GLU A 21 3.68 -13.46 -7.33
CA GLU A 21 4.93 -14.03 -6.82
C GLU A 21 5.11 -15.44 -7.39
N THR A 22 6.24 -15.69 -8.01
CA THR A 22 6.57 -16.99 -8.64
C THR A 22 7.94 -17.46 -8.19
N GLU A 23 8.08 -18.77 -8.09
CA GLU A 23 9.36 -19.43 -7.83
C GLU A 23 9.86 -20.08 -9.11
N VAL A 24 11.05 -19.71 -9.56
CA VAL A 24 11.73 -20.32 -10.71
C VAL A 24 13.11 -20.75 -10.27
N ASP A 25 13.42 -22.03 -10.39
CA ASP A 25 14.71 -22.62 -10.01
C ASP A 25 15.16 -22.28 -8.56
N GLY A 26 14.21 -22.23 -7.63
CA GLY A 26 14.46 -21.90 -6.23
C GLY A 26 14.64 -20.40 -5.95
N VAL A 27 14.42 -19.54 -6.94
CA VAL A 27 14.48 -18.09 -6.80
C VAL A 27 13.07 -17.51 -6.83
N MET A 28 12.70 -16.79 -5.77
CA MET A 28 11.45 -16.07 -5.72
C MET A 28 11.54 -14.76 -6.51
N THR A 29 10.53 -14.51 -7.35
CA THR A 29 10.43 -13.29 -8.15
C THR A 29 9.05 -12.66 -7.95
N SER A 30 9.01 -11.34 -7.98
CA SER A 30 7.78 -10.56 -7.90
C SER A 30 7.56 -9.82 -9.21
N SER A 31 6.34 -9.85 -9.71
CA SER A 31 5.92 -9.09 -10.91
C SER A 31 4.57 -8.42 -10.67
N TYR A 32 4.36 -7.30 -11.34
CA TYR A 32 3.12 -6.53 -11.19
C TYR A 32 2.34 -6.51 -12.50
N GLY A 33 1.03 -6.59 -12.36
CA GLY A 33 0.09 -6.34 -13.44
C GLY A 33 0.01 -4.84 -13.82
N GLU A 34 -0.96 -4.52 -14.64
CA GLU A 34 -1.25 -3.14 -15.03
C GLU A 34 -1.60 -2.29 -13.81
N VAL A 35 -1.09 -1.04 -13.79
CA VAL A 35 -1.44 -0.06 -12.76
C VAL A 35 -2.83 0.50 -13.05
N LYS A 36 -3.76 0.27 -12.15
CA LYS A 36 -5.15 0.73 -12.24
C LYS A 36 -5.44 1.82 -11.22
N LYS A 37 -6.32 2.76 -11.56
CA LYS A 37 -6.76 3.82 -10.65
C LYS A 37 -7.74 3.29 -9.61
N TRP A 38 -7.61 3.80 -8.38
CA TRP A 38 -8.57 3.59 -7.31
C TRP A 38 -9.15 4.94 -6.86
N PRO A 39 -10.20 5.45 -7.51
CA PRO A 39 -10.75 6.77 -7.24
C PRO A 39 -11.53 6.81 -5.92
N GLY A 40 -11.78 8.04 -5.44
CA GLY A 40 -12.64 8.29 -4.28
C GLY A 40 -11.92 8.24 -2.94
N ALA A 41 -10.62 8.47 -2.90
CA ALA A 41 -9.84 8.51 -1.66
C ALA A 41 -10.36 9.54 -0.67
N VAL A 42 -10.57 9.12 0.57
CA VAL A 42 -11.03 9.96 1.69
C VAL A 42 -9.94 10.03 2.74
N ASN A 43 -9.45 8.89 3.21
CA ASN A 43 -8.44 8.82 4.25
C ASN A 43 -7.55 7.58 4.08
N LEU A 44 -6.27 7.72 4.42
CA LEU A 44 -5.31 6.62 4.45
C LEU A 44 -4.46 6.76 5.71
N THR A 45 -4.44 5.73 6.52
CA THR A 45 -3.57 5.62 7.68
C THR A 45 -2.69 4.39 7.56
N PHE A 46 -1.46 4.47 8.06
CA PHE A 46 -0.59 3.30 8.18
C PHE A 46 0.42 3.51 9.31
N ASP A 47 0.57 2.46 10.10
CA ASP A 47 1.47 2.42 11.24
C ASP A 47 2.49 1.29 11.09
N PRO A 48 3.75 1.50 11.51
CA PRO A 48 4.75 0.44 11.50
C PRO A 48 4.34 -0.72 12.40
N ASN A 49 4.49 -1.94 11.90
CA ASN A 49 4.27 -3.16 12.68
C ASN A 49 5.58 -3.64 13.30
N GLY A 50 5.47 -4.20 14.50
CA GLY A 50 6.57 -4.82 15.23
C GLY A 50 7.09 -3.94 16.36
N ASN A 51 7.13 -4.54 17.54
CA ASN A 51 7.76 -3.93 18.71
C ASN A 51 9.22 -4.36 18.81
N PRO A 52 10.14 -3.46 19.19
CA PRO A 52 11.51 -3.84 19.46
C PRO A 52 11.55 -4.87 20.60
N ILE A 53 12.39 -5.88 20.44
CA ILE A 53 12.64 -6.86 21.50
C ILE A 53 13.78 -6.32 22.35
N ILE A 54 13.47 -5.97 23.59
CA ILE A 54 14.46 -5.49 24.56
C ILE A 54 14.83 -6.67 25.47
N PHE A 55 16.08 -7.10 25.40
CA PHE A 55 16.65 -8.07 26.32
C PHE A 55 17.33 -7.33 27.46
N SER A 56 16.90 -7.59 28.69
CA SER A 56 17.46 -6.97 29.89
C SER A 56 18.41 -7.95 30.57
N ALA A 57 19.61 -7.47 30.93
CA ALA A 57 20.56 -8.16 31.77
C ALA A 57 21.19 -7.14 32.73
N ASP A 58 21.67 -7.58 33.90
CA ASP A 58 22.30 -6.72 34.92
C ASP A 58 21.48 -5.47 35.27
N ASN A 59 20.14 -5.62 35.37
CA ASN A 59 19.18 -4.55 35.65
C ASN A 59 19.20 -3.38 34.64
N SER A 60 19.65 -3.64 33.42
CA SER A 60 19.69 -2.65 32.33
C SER A 60 19.20 -3.24 31.02
N ALA A 61 18.82 -2.39 30.06
CA ALA A 61 18.55 -2.79 28.68
C ALA A 61 19.89 -3.19 28.01
N TYR A 62 20.19 -4.48 27.99
CA TYR A 62 21.46 -5.00 27.50
C TYR A 62 21.51 -5.09 25.96
N TYR A 63 20.39 -5.46 25.34
CA TYR A 63 20.29 -5.60 23.90
C TYR A 63 18.94 -5.16 23.38
N ASN A 64 18.92 -4.42 22.28
CA ASN A 64 17.70 -3.98 21.59
C ASN A 64 17.70 -4.50 20.17
N LEU A 65 16.77 -5.39 19.83
CA LEU A 65 16.58 -5.92 18.49
C LEU A 65 15.40 -5.21 17.83
N PRO A 66 15.63 -4.40 16.81
CA PRO A 66 14.56 -3.83 16.01
C PRO A 66 13.74 -4.95 15.35
N ASN A 67 12.43 -4.89 15.44
CA ASN A 67 11.52 -5.86 14.86
C ASN A 67 10.55 -5.15 13.91
N SER A 68 11.01 -4.84 12.70
CA SER A 68 10.18 -4.24 11.67
C SER A 68 9.52 -5.34 10.82
N ARG A 69 8.18 -5.42 10.86
CA ARG A 69 7.38 -6.44 10.16
C ARG A 69 6.47 -5.87 9.08
N GLY A 70 6.79 -4.68 8.55
CA GLY A 70 5.95 -3.97 7.60
C GLY A 70 5.03 -2.97 8.29
N TYR A 71 3.83 -2.78 7.75
CA TYR A 71 2.86 -1.79 8.23
C TYR A 71 1.47 -2.41 8.30
N SER A 72 0.62 -1.88 9.17
CA SER A 72 -0.83 -2.07 9.12
C SER A 72 -1.51 -0.73 8.94
N GLY A 73 -2.65 -0.72 8.30
CA GLY A 73 -3.34 0.53 8.03
C GLY A 73 -4.78 0.35 7.58
N SER A 74 -5.42 1.47 7.35
CA SER A 74 -6.76 1.53 6.78
C SER A 74 -6.82 2.51 5.61
N TYR A 75 -7.60 2.14 4.62
CA TYR A 75 -7.93 3.01 3.50
C TYR A 75 -9.43 3.19 3.43
N GLU A 76 -9.86 4.44 3.52
CA GLU A 76 -11.25 4.86 3.40
C GLU A 76 -11.45 5.52 2.03
N CYS A 77 -12.46 5.08 1.31
CA CYS A 77 -12.86 5.65 0.03
C CYS A 77 -14.37 5.87 -0.03
N ALA A 78 -14.83 6.73 -0.95
CA ALA A 78 -16.25 7.02 -1.14
C ALA A 78 -17.02 5.74 -1.50
N ARG A 79 -16.46 4.93 -2.42
CA ARG A 79 -16.94 3.60 -2.79
C ARG A 79 -15.78 2.79 -3.36
N ILE A 80 -15.72 1.51 -3.07
CA ILE A 80 -14.78 0.59 -3.72
C ILE A 80 -15.32 0.29 -5.13
N PRO A 81 -14.58 0.60 -6.21
CA PRO A 81 -14.96 0.22 -7.56
C PRO A 81 -15.11 -1.30 -7.69
N ASP A 82 -16.02 -1.74 -8.54
CA ASP A 82 -16.34 -3.17 -8.66
C ASP A 82 -15.16 -3.99 -9.20
N ASP A 83 -14.34 -3.42 -10.09
CA ASP A 83 -13.10 -4.02 -10.58
C ASP A 83 -12.04 -4.16 -9.47
N VAL A 84 -11.90 -3.17 -8.59
CA VAL A 84 -11.02 -3.26 -7.42
C VAL A 84 -11.51 -4.36 -6.47
N ARG A 85 -12.83 -4.42 -6.25
CA ARG A 85 -13.43 -5.43 -5.39
C ARG A 85 -13.15 -6.84 -5.89
N THR A 86 -13.32 -7.09 -7.18
CA THR A 86 -13.02 -8.39 -7.79
C THR A 86 -11.53 -8.71 -7.77
N ASP A 87 -10.69 -7.75 -8.14
CA ASP A 87 -9.25 -7.94 -8.23
C ASP A 87 -8.58 -8.18 -6.86
N VAL A 88 -8.98 -7.41 -5.83
CA VAL A 88 -8.28 -7.37 -4.55
C VAL A 88 -8.92 -8.28 -3.50
N SER A 89 -10.25 -8.39 -3.48
CA SER A 89 -10.96 -9.23 -2.50
C SER A 89 -11.21 -10.66 -3.00
N GLY A 90 -10.90 -10.95 -4.28
CA GLY A 90 -11.04 -12.28 -4.84
C GLY A 90 -12.48 -12.77 -4.96
N VAL A 91 -13.45 -11.85 -4.93
CA VAL A 91 -14.87 -12.20 -5.10
C VAL A 91 -15.17 -12.58 -6.54
N ALA A 92 -16.09 -13.49 -6.72
CA ALA A 92 -16.49 -13.96 -8.04
C ALA A 92 -17.58 -13.06 -8.65
N VAL A 93 -17.63 -13.03 -9.98
CA VAL A 93 -18.75 -12.44 -10.73
C VAL A 93 -19.51 -13.60 -11.40
N ASP A 94 -20.82 -13.70 -11.18
CA ASP A 94 -21.65 -14.74 -11.80
C ASP A 94 -21.95 -14.43 -13.28
N ASP A 95 -22.61 -15.36 -13.96
CA ASP A 95 -22.97 -15.23 -15.37
C ASP A 95 -23.95 -14.06 -15.65
N ASN A 96 -24.59 -13.51 -14.63
CA ASN A 96 -25.50 -12.37 -14.72
C ASN A 96 -24.80 -11.04 -14.37
N GLY A 97 -23.50 -11.06 -14.06
CA GLY A 97 -22.74 -9.88 -13.67
C GLY A 97 -22.90 -9.50 -12.20
N ILE A 98 -23.39 -10.43 -11.35
CA ILE A 98 -23.57 -10.19 -9.92
C ILE A 98 -22.29 -10.59 -9.18
N ILE A 99 -21.80 -9.69 -8.33
CA ILE A 99 -20.64 -9.94 -7.47
C ILE A 99 -21.10 -10.84 -6.31
N VAL A 100 -20.47 -11.98 -6.17
CA VAL A 100 -20.76 -12.98 -5.14
C VAL A 100 -19.54 -13.13 -4.24
N GLU A 101 -19.74 -12.90 -2.96
CA GLU A 101 -18.74 -13.11 -1.92
C GLU A 101 -18.97 -14.46 -1.24
N THR A 102 -17.90 -15.26 -1.10
CA THR A 102 -17.94 -16.59 -0.51
C THR A 102 -17.07 -16.69 0.75
N ASP A 103 -17.16 -17.78 1.48
CA ASP A 103 -16.37 -18.05 2.67
C ASP A 103 -14.90 -18.40 2.37
N LYS A 104 -14.57 -18.68 1.10
CA LYS A 104 -13.24 -19.13 0.65
C LYS A 104 -12.60 -18.22 -0.39
N ASP A 105 -13.06 -16.98 -0.50
CA ASP A 105 -12.45 -16.01 -1.40
C ASP A 105 -10.97 -15.79 -1.02
N GLN A 106 -10.11 -15.85 -2.03
CA GLN A 106 -8.68 -15.66 -1.85
C GLN A 106 -8.32 -14.20 -2.08
N LEU A 107 -7.90 -13.52 -1.02
CA LEU A 107 -7.40 -12.16 -1.10
C LEU A 107 -6.12 -12.11 -1.94
N ALA A 108 -6.08 -11.19 -2.90
CA ALA A 108 -4.89 -10.98 -3.71
C ALA A 108 -3.87 -10.08 -2.99
N PHE A 109 -2.59 -10.29 -3.33
CA PHE A 109 -1.56 -9.31 -3.02
C PHE A 109 -1.52 -8.25 -4.12
N PHE A 110 -1.26 -7.00 -3.74
CA PHE A 110 -1.17 -5.90 -4.68
C PHE A 110 -0.19 -4.83 -4.19
N ALA A 111 0.35 -4.03 -5.12
CA ALA A 111 1.00 -2.78 -4.78
C ALA A 111 -0.05 -1.70 -4.57
N LEU A 112 0.09 -0.91 -3.51
CA LEU A 112 -0.74 0.27 -3.25
C LEU A 112 0.10 1.53 -3.46
N MET A 113 -0.34 2.39 -4.37
CA MET A 113 0.36 3.62 -4.76
C MET A 113 -0.53 4.81 -4.48
N PHE A 114 0.03 5.88 -3.94
CA PHE A 114 -0.72 7.09 -3.59
C PHE A 114 0.21 8.28 -3.48
N GLU A 115 -0.37 9.48 -3.38
CA GLU A 115 0.40 10.69 -3.10
C GLU A 115 -0.24 11.53 -2.00
N PHE A 116 0.62 12.20 -1.25
CA PHE A 116 0.25 13.28 -0.36
C PHE A 116 0.73 14.60 -0.95
N GLU A 117 -0.16 15.58 -0.98
CA GLU A 117 0.21 16.94 -1.33
C GLU A 117 1.11 17.54 -0.24
N THR A 118 2.01 18.41 -0.65
CA THR A 118 2.86 19.18 0.25
C THR A 118 2.80 20.65 -0.14
N ASP A 119 3.41 21.52 0.63
CA ASP A 119 3.53 22.95 0.34
C ASP A 119 4.41 23.28 -0.89
N VAL A 120 5.11 22.29 -1.45
CA VAL A 120 5.97 22.48 -2.64
C VAL A 120 5.53 21.59 -3.81
N ASN A 121 5.55 20.27 -3.63
CA ASN A 121 5.14 19.27 -4.63
C ASN A 121 4.67 18.02 -3.88
N ALA A 122 3.73 17.28 -4.45
CA ALA A 122 3.27 16.03 -3.88
C ALA A 122 4.42 15.02 -3.70
N ASP A 123 4.34 14.23 -2.63
CA ASP A 123 5.18 13.07 -2.41
C ASP A 123 4.41 11.81 -2.81
N ARG A 124 5.03 10.96 -3.63
CA ARG A 124 4.46 9.71 -4.13
C ARG A 124 5.03 8.53 -3.39
N TYR A 125 4.14 7.61 -3.01
CA TYR A 125 4.45 6.44 -2.21
C TYR A 125 3.99 5.18 -2.92
N VAL A 126 4.71 4.09 -2.70
CA VAL A 126 4.28 2.74 -3.04
C VAL A 126 4.57 1.80 -1.87
N PHE A 127 3.57 1.04 -1.46
CA PHE A 127 3.75 -0.20 -0.72
C PHE A 127 3.77 -1.35 -1.72
N TYR A 128 4.81 -2.17 -1.69
CA TYR A 128 5.05 -3.18 -2.71
C TYR A 128 4.17 -4.42 -2.58
N LYS A 129 3.85 -4.83 -1.36
CA LYS A 129 3.05 -6.01 -1.10
C LYS A 129 2.03 -5.72 -0.01
N VAL A 130 0.82 -5.46 -0.43
CA VAL A 130 -0.33 -5.18 0.42
C VAL A 130 -1.32 -6.31 0.30
N ALA A 131 -1.93 -6.69 1.41
CA ALA A 131 -3.06 -7.59 1.48
C ALA A 131 -4.15 -6.99 2.37
N LEU A 132 -5.39 -7.25 2.06
CA LEU A 132 -6.49 -6.95 2.98
C LEU A 132 -6.37 -7.85 4.21
N SER A 133 -6.56 -7.28 5.40
CA SER A 133 -6.56 -8.04 6.64
C SER A 133 -7.96 -8.54 7.01
N GLN A 134 -8.99 -7.92 6.48
CA GLN A 134 -10.39 -8.30 6.64
C GLN A 134 -11.22 -7.76 5.47
N ARG A 135 -12.46 -8.23 5.35
CA ARG A 135 -13.43 -7.76 4.37
C ARG A 135 -13.71 -6.27 4.56
N PRO A 136 -14.00 -5.53 3.47
CA PRO A 136 -14.34 -4.12 3.56
C PRO A 136 -15.58 -3.87 4.43
N SER A 137 -15.55 -2.83 5.24
CA SER A 137 -16.71 -2.35 5.97
C SER A 137 -17.42 -1.25 5.17
N VAL A 138 -18.75 -1.27 5.21
CA VAL A 138 -19.61 -0.30 4.53
C VAL A 138 -20.41 0.46 5.59
N ALA A 139 -20.40 1.77 5.51
CA ALA A 139 -21.20 2.64 6.38
C ALA A 139 -22.07 3.58 5.55
N SER A 140 -23.37 3.59 5.83
CA SER A 140 -24.33 4.53 5.23
C SER A 140 -25.45 4.82 6.20
N LYS A 141 -26.01 6.03 6.14
CA LYS A 141 -27.17 6.43 6.94
C LYS A 141 -28.35 6.74 6.06
N THR A 142 -29.55 6.51 6.57
CA THR A 142 -30.79 6.95 5.93
C THR A 142 -30.85 8.47 5.92
N VAL A 143 -31.29 9.05 4.81
CA VAL A 143 -31.52 10.49 4.70
C VAL A 143 -32.76 10.83 5.50
N ASP A 144 -32.60 11.68 6.51
CA ASP A 144 -33.74 12.29 7.25
C ASP A 144 -34.22 13.55 6.51
N VAL A 145 -35.52 13.76 6.47
CA VAL A 145 -36.15 14.89 5.77
C VAL A 145 -35.71 16.27 6.31
N ASN A 146 -35.21 16.31 7.53
CA ASN A 146 -34.82 17.53 8.24
C ASN A 146 -33.30 17.64 8.53
N SER A 147 -32.48 16.76 7.98
CA SER A 147 -31.03 16.78 8.19
C SER A 147 -30.25 16.85 6.88
N ASP A 148 -28.98 17.26 6.96
CA ASP A 148 -28.07 17.21 5.84
C ASP A 148 -27.80 15.76 5.40
N ILE A 149 -27.53 15.57 4.11
CA ILE A 149 -27.16 14.27 3.55
C ILE A 149 -25.76 13.92 4.04
N GLU A 150 -25.64 12.85 4.81
CA GLU A 150 -24.33 12.26 5.13
C GLU A 150 -23.94 11.25 4.05
N ILE A 151 -22.78 11.49 3.41
CA ILE A 151 -22.25 10.58 2.39
C ILE A 151 -21.65 9.38 3.09
N GLY A 152 -22.08 8.17 2.70
CA GLY A 152 -21.49 6.92 3.17
C GLY A 152 -20.12 6.67 2.56
N THR A 153 -19.26 5.96 3.29
CA THR A 153 -17.93 5.56 2.86
C THR A 153 -17.69 4.05 3.07
N GLU A 154 -16.71 3.52 2.38
CA GLU A 154 -16.24 2.15 2.56
C GLU A 154 -14.80 2.17 3.07
N THR A 155 -14.50 1.33 4.06
CA THR A 155 -13.17 1.25 4.68
C THR A 155 -12.59 -0.15 4.53
N LEU A 156 -11.34 -0.22 4.09
CA LEU A 156 -10.55 -1.43 4.01
C LEU A 156 -9.44 -1.39 5.05
N GLN A 157 -9.25 -2.52 5.75
CA GLN A 157 -8.10 -2.72 6.61
C GLN A 157 -7.06 -3.54 5.85
N PHE A 158 -5.79 -3.12 5.90
CA PHE A 158 -4.73 -3.78 5.17
C PHE A 158 -3.46 -3.97 5.99
N VAL A 159 -2.63 -4.88 5.53
CA VAL A 159 -1.24 -5.04 5.97
C VAL A 159 -0.32 -4.88 4.76
N ALA A 160 0.77 -4.15 4.95
CA ALA A 160 1.84 -4.04 3.97
C ALA A 160 3.04 -4.85 4.47
N LEU A 161 3.43 -5.85 3.70
CA LEU A 161 4.42 -6.85 4.03
C LEU A 161 5.70 -6.65 3.20
N PRO A 162 6.85 -7.16 3.63
CA PRO A 162 8.01 -7.31 2.77
C PRO A 162 7.70 -8.21 1.56
N ARG A 163 8.23 -7.87 0.38
CA ARG A 163 8.20 -8.75 -0.80
C ARG A 163 9.01 -10.03 -0.51
N VAL A 164 8.72 -11.08 -1.26
CA VAL A 164 9.45 -12.36 -1.10
C VAL A 164 10.82 -12.33 -1.77
N ASP A 165 10.96 -11.58 -2.87
CA ASP A 165 12.23 -11.42 -3.57
C ASP A 165 13.16 -10.45 -2.84
N GLU A 166 14.44 -10.67 -3.02
CA GLU A 166 15.51 -9.91 -2.37
C GLU A 166 16.09 -8.87 -3.32
N ILE A 167 16.42 -7.72 -2.76
CA ILE A 167 17.26 -6.70 -3.40
C ILE A 167 18.57 -6.59 -2.63
N GLU A 168 19.68 -6.40 -3.34
CA GLU A 168 20.97 -6.23 -2.70
C GLU A 168 21.27 -4.74 -2.50
N ILE A 169 21.56 -4.35 -1.25
CA ILE A 169 21.94 -3.00 -0.87
C ILE A 169 23.24 -3.08 -0.08
N ASN A 170 24.35 -2.57 -0.63
CA ASN A 170 25.67 -2.60 0.00
C ASN A 170 26.07 -4.02 0.42
N GLY A 171 25.90 -5.01 -0.45
CA GLY A 171 26.25 -6.41 -0.19
C GLY A 171 25.30 -7.14 0.77
N ILE A 172 24.20 -6.51 1.21
CA ILE A 172 23.20 -7.09 2.12
C ILE A 172 21.90 -7.30 1.37
N LYS A 173 21.39 -8.52 1.39
CA LYS A 173 20.10 -8.88 0.84
C LYS A 173 18.98 -8.41 1.75
N LYS A 174 18.00 -7.72 1.19
CA LYS A 174 16.87 -7.12 1.91
C LYS A 174 15.59 -7.28 1.10
N HIS A 175 14.46 -7.31 1.78
CA HIS A 175 13.14 -7.38 1.18
C HIS A 175 12.50 -5.98 1.13
N PRO A 176 12.15 -5.45 -0.04
CA PRO A 176 11.52 -4.13 -0.13
C PRO A 176 10.10 -4.15 0.43
N VAL A 177 9.75 -3.09 1.15
CA VAL A 177 8.41 -2.89 1.74
C VAL A 177 7.73 -1.68 1.14
N LYS A 178 8.43 -0.54 1.10
CA LYS A 178 7.91 0.76 0.70
C LYS A 178 8.98 1.57 -0.03
N ALA A 179 8.58 2.33 -1.04
CA ALA A 179 9.38 3.41 -1.60
C ALA A 179 8.61 4.73 -1.60
N MET A 180 9.37 5.80 -1.69
CA MET A 180 8.86 7.16 -1.75
C MET A 180 9.71 7.97 -2.73
N THR A 181 9.06 8.85 -3.50
CA THR A 181 9.76 9.80 -4.35
C THR A 181 9.11 11.16 -4.30
N SER A 182 9.88 12.18 -4.62
CA SER A 182 9.39 13.53 -4.83
C SER A 182 9.94 14.10 -6.14
N LYS A 183 9.24 15.07 -6.71
CA LYS A 183 9.65 15.69 -7.97
C LYS A 183 11.03 16.35 -7.87
N SER A 184 11.41 16.87 -6.71
CA SER A 184 12.71 17.49 -6.50
C SER A 184 13.85 16.47 -6.41
N THR A 185 13.57 15.23 -6.00
CA THR A 185 14.57 14.17 -5.84
C THR A 185 14.89 13.50 -7.18
N ASN A 186 13.88 13.09 -7.92
CA ASN A 186 14.03 12.44 -9.21
C ASN A 186 12.81 12.74 -10.09
N PRO A 187 12.86 13.77 -10.95
CA PRO A 187 11.75 14.14 -11.82
C PRO A 187 11.29 13.00 -12.74
N THR A 188 12.22 12.24 -13.31
CA THR A 188 11.88 11.15 -14.25
C THR A 188 11.13 10.02 -13.56
N ALA A 189 11.61 9.54 -12.41
CA ALA A 189 10.91 8.53 -11.64
C ALA A 189 9.58 9.05 -11.10
N TYR A 190 9.52 10.32 -10.75
CA TYR A 190 8.29 10.98 -10.32
C TYR A 190 7.25 10.99 -11.43
N ASP A 191 7.59 11.49 -12.62
CA ASP A 191 6.64 11.61 -13.73
C ASP A 191 6.14 10.24 -14.21
N GLY A 192 6.99 9.21 -14.22
CA GLY A 192 6.64 7.82 -14.58
C GLY A 192 6.02 6.98 -13.46
N PHE A 193 5.82 7.52 -12.26
CA PHE A 193 5.50 6.72 -11.07
C PHE A 193 4.24 5.87 -11.18
N TYR A 194 3.22 6.34 -11.89
CA TYR A 194 1.95 5.63 -12.07
C TYR A 194 1.86 4.88 -13.43
N THR A 195 2.94 4.84 -14.19
CA THR A 195 2.98 4.05 -15.44
C THR A 195 3.22 2.58 -15.17
N SER A 196 4.07 2.30 -14.17
CA SER A 196 4.37 0.96 -13.65
C SER A 196 4.80 1.06 -12.20
N VAL A 197 4.70 -0.03 -11.45
CA VAL A 197 5.25 -0.08 -10.10
C VAL A 197 6.77 0.12 -10.16
N TYR A 198 7.27 1.09 -9.40
CA TYR A 198 8.70 1.41 -9.39
C TYR A 198 9.52 0.27 -8.80
N GLU A 199 10.50 -0.21 -9.56
CA GLU A 199 11.46 -1.21 -9.09
C GLU A 199 12.76 -0.53 -8.64
N PRO A 200 13.16 -0.74 -7.37
CA PRO A 200 14.36 -0.11 -6.84
C PRO A 200 15.62 -0.71 -7.47
N THR A 201 16.49 0.16 -7.98
CA THR A 201 17.80 -0.22 -8.52
C THR A 201 18.89 0.35 -7.64
N PHE A 202 19.78 -0.51 -7.16
CA PHE A 202 20.96 -0.11 -6.42
C PHE A 202 22.19 -0.47 -7.28
N GLY A 203 23.03 0.53 -7.59
CA GLY A 203 24.28 0.28 -8.31
C GLY A 203 25.16 -0.65 -7.47
N GLY A 204 25.50 -1.81 -7.98
CA GLY A 204 26.61 -2.58 -7.44
C GLY A 204 27.88 -1.74 -7.63
N GLU A 205 28.65 -1.54 -6.56
CA GLU A 205 30.00 -1.01 -6.72
C GLU A 205 30.77 -1.96 -7.64
N SER A 206 31.20 -1.42 -8.77
CA SER A 206 32.13 -2.08 -9.71
C SER A 206 33.56 -2.02 -9.18
#